data_e0207ca02a1e62cb1bb5ac8ca0c03ed7
#
_entry.id   e0207ca02a1e62cb1bb5ac8ca0c03ed7
#
_cell.length_a   1.000
_cell.length_b   1.000
_cell.length_c   1.000
_cell.angle_alpha   90.00
_cell.angle_beta   90.00
_cell.angle_gamma   90.00
#
_symmetry.space_group_name_H-M   'P 1'
#
loop_
_entity.id
_entity.type
_entity.pdbx_description
1 polymer ?
#
loop_
_entity_poly.entity_id
_entity_poly.type
_entity_poly.pdbx_seq_one_letter_code
_entity_poly.pdbx_strand_id
1 'polypeptide(L)'
;MPLKYTIVNLVASSNLNATLDLYNLAVSIPNIEYEPEQFPGAILKLKEPKVSMLLFKNGKVICSGASSEKQIAQAIRKASKLIHEVQKQVKVQKTVHYNVVNLVATANLNQNLDLFQTAMKLDNVEYEPEQFPGAILRIADPKLTLLLFKNGKMICAGAKRESLLKKGLKVASELIIGKKKKKTSSADKAKEKAGTSEKPAKTREKTAEKSP
;
A
#
# COMPACT_ATOMS: atom_id res chain seq x y z
N MET A 1 -17.49 -5.19 7.33
CA MET A 1 -16.34 -5.63 8.14
C MET A 1 -15.07 -5.20 7.45
N PRO A 2 -14.01 -4.81 8.17
CA PRO A 2 -12.72 -4.52 7.53
C PRO A 2 -12.16 -5.79 6.86
N LEU A 3 -11.59 -5.62 5.68
CA LEU A 3 -10.99 -6.72 4.93
C LEU A 3 -9.79 -7.28 5.70
N LYS A 4 -9.73 -8.59 5.91
CA LYS A 4 -8.57 -9.26 6.50
C LYS A 4 -7.42 -9.25 5.48
N TYR A 5 -6.23 -8.94 5.92
CA TYR A 5 -5.02 -8.93 5.10
C TYR A 5 -3.82 -9.49 5.89
N THR A 6 -2.81 -9.91 5.16
CA THR A 6 -1.53 -10.37 5.71
C THR A 6 -0.40 -9.64 4.99
N ILE A 7 0.49 -8.99 5.72
CA ILE A 7 1.70 -8.41 5.16
C ILE A 7 2.65 -9.55 4.81
N VAL A 8 3.05 -9.63 3.54
CA VAL A 8 3.91 -10.70 3.01
C VAL A 8 5.30 -10.20 2.65
N ASN A 9 5.47 -8.90 2.42
CA ASN A 9 6.78 -8.31 2.16
C ASN A 9 6.83 -6.84 2.59
N LEU A 10 7.90 -6.49 3.28
CA LEU A 10 8.30 -5.12 3.60
C LEU A 10 9.65 -4.85 2.94
N VAL A 11 9.73 -3.71 2.26
CA VAL A 11 11.00 -3.17 1.76
C VAL A 11 11.31 -1.89 2.52
N ALA A 12 12.47 -1.84 3.13
CA ALA A 12 12.93 -0.68 3.88
C ALA A 12 14.31 -0.22 3.44
N SER A 13 14.53 1.08 3.46
CA SER A 13 15.85 1.69 3.26
C SER A 13 16.42 2.20 4.58
N SER A 14 17.71 2.01 4.76
CA SER A 14 18.51 2.50 5.91
C SER A 14 19.84 3.01 5.44
N ASN A 15 20.64 3.59 6.34
CA ASN A 15 22.01 3.99 6.07
C ASN A 15 22.89 3.62 7.28
N LEU A 16 24.03 2.98 7.02
CA LEU A 16 25.02 2.64 8.02
C LEU A 16 25.95 3.81 8.34
N ASN A 17 25.83 4.94 7.61
CA ASN A 17 26.60 6.17 7.77
C ASN A 17 28.13 5.94 7.71
N ALA A 18 28.55 5.05 6.80
CA ALA A 18 29.94 4.72 6.56
C ALA A 18 30.13 4.29 5.11
N THR A 19 31.32 4.51 4.56
CA THR A 19 31.69 3.96 3.25
C THR A 19 32.02 2.48 3.42
N LEU A 20 31.44 1.63 2.54
CA LEU A 20 31.64 0.19 2.55
C LEU A 20 32.61 -0.23 1.44
N ASP A 21 33.55 -1.08 1.78
CA ASP A 21 34.37 -1.83 0.84
C ASP A 21 33.64 -3.14 0.51
N LEU A 22 32.86 -3.12 -0.58
CA LEU A 22 31.97 -4.23 -0.95
C LEU A 22 32.75 -5.48 -1.35
N TYR A 23 33.94 -5.31 -1.94
CA TYR A 23 34.82 -6.43 -2.31
C TYR A 23 35.32 -7.16 -1.06
N ASN A 24 35.90 -6.42 -0.12
CA ASN A 24 36.37 -6.98 1.14
C ASN A 24 35.25 -7.65 1.93
N LEU A 25 34.04 -7.07 1.94
CA LEU A 25 32.86 -7.69 2.57
C LEU A 25 32.48 -9.03 1.91
N ALA A 26 32.49 -9.09 0.57
CA ALA A 26 32.14 -10.30 -0.16
C ALA A 26 33.13 -11.45 0.05
N VAL A 27 34.43 -11.12 0.17
CA VAL A 27 35.48 -12.11 0.45
C VAL A 27 35.41 -12.62 1.90
N SER A 28 35.07 -11.74 2.83
CA SER A 28 35.18 -12.02 4.29
C SER A 28 33.89 -12.54 4.92
N ILE A 29 32.71 -12.22 4.36
CA ILE A 29 31.41 -12.60 4.94
C ILE A 29 30.71 -13.63 4.05
N PRO A 30 30.48 -14.84 4.53
CA PRO A 30 29.66 -15.81 3.82
C PRO A 30 28.26 -15.26 3.53
N ASN A 31 27.70 -15.61 2.40
CA ASN A 31 26.39 -15.15 1.91
C ASN A 31 26.33 -13.66 1.49
N ILE A 32 27.48 -13.03 1.21
CA ILE A 32 27.55 -11.79 0.44
C ILE A 32 28.00 -12.15 -0.99
N GLU A 33 27.20 -11.72 -1.97
CA GLU A 33 27.49 -11.82 -3.39
C GLU A 33 27.77 -10.40 -3.91
N TYR A 34 28.89 -10.20 -4.63
CA TYR A 34 29.24 -8.91 -5.22
C TYR A 34 29.81 -9.09 -6.62
N GLU A 35 29.05 -8.68 -7.61
CA GLU A 35 29.35 -8.76 -9.03
C GLU A 35 29.20 -7.35 -9.65
N PRO A 36 30.24 -6.49 -9.52
CA PRO A 36 30.14 -5.08 -9.90
C PRO A 36 29.82 -4.85 -11.37
N GLU A 37 30.18 -5.79 -12.25
CA GLU A 37 29.87 -5.74 -13.69
C GLU A 37 28.37 -5.89 -13.96
N GLN A 38 27.63 -6.57 -13.08
CA GLN A 38 26.20 -6.80 -13.23
C GLN A 38 25.37 -5.81 -12.40
N PHE A 39 25.83 -5.53 -11.17
CA PHE A 39 25.10 -4.69 -10.23
C PHE A 39 26.05 -3.95 -9.27
N PRO A 40 25.88 -2.62 -9.09
CA PRO A 40 26.82 -1.78 -8.30
C PRO A 40 26.73 -1.97 -6.79
N GLY A 41 25.88 -2.87 -6.28
CA GLY A 41 25.71 -3.17 -4.86
C GLY A 41 26.03 -4.63 -4.56
N ALA A 42 26.37 -4.91 -3.29
CA ALA A 42 26.51 -6.28 -2.82
C ALA A 42 25.19 -6.80 -2.24
N ILE A 43 24.93 -8.08 -2.37
CA ILE A 43 23.72 -8.76 -1.90
C ILE A 43 24.07 -9.59 -0.69
N LEU A 44 23.61 -9.20 0.49
CA LEU A 44 23.71 -10.00 1.71
C LEU A 44 22.42 -10.77 1.94
N LYS A 45 22.49 -12.09 2.00
CA LYS A 45 21.35 -12.97 2.30
C LYS A 45 21.43 -13.44 3.77
N LEU A 46 20.46 -13.03 4.58
CA LEU A 46 20.34 -13.48 5.96
C LEU A 46 19.33 -14.66 6.06
N LYS A 47 19.70 -15.67 6.87
CA LYS A 47 18.80 -16.81 7.14
C LYS A 47 17.79 -16.49 8.25
N GLU A 48 18.21 -15.72 9.26
CA GLU A 48 17.39 -15.33 10.42
C GLU A 48 17.65 -13.85 10.79
N PRO A 49 16.67 -12.98 10.57
CA PRO A 49 15.44 -13.21 9.82
C PRO A 49 15.74 -13.50 8.34
N LYS A 50 14.85 -14.28 7.67
CA LYS A 50 15.02 -14.61 6.24
C LYS A 50 14.73 -13.36 5.40
N VAL A 51 15.77 -12.63 5.03
CA VAL A 51 15.71 -11.39 4.23
C VAL A 51 16.93 -11.28 3.32
N SER A 52 16.79 -10.50 2.25
CA SER A 52 17.88 -10.06 1.39
C SER A 52 18.14 -8.58 1.60
N MET A 53 19.41 -8.20 1.62
CA MET A 53 19.83 -6.82 1.81
C MET A 53 20.77 -6.41 0.69
N LEU A 54 20.47 -5.29 0.01
CA LEU A 54 21.38 -4.65 -0.93
C LEU A 54 22.25 -3.65 -0.16
N LEU A 55 23.55 -3.80 -0.26
CA LEU A 55 24.56 -2.96 0.36
C LEU A 55 25.22 -2.12 -0.71
N PHE A 56 25.27 -0.81 -0.52
CA PHE A 56 25.91 0.11 -1.46
C PHE A 56 27.15 0.75 -0.85
N LYS A 57 28.12 1.11 -1.69
CA LYS A 57 29.40 1.70 -1.27
C LYS A 57 29.23 2.92 -0.35
N ASN A 58 28.19 3.73 -0.54
CA ASN A 58 27.89 4.90 0.30
C ASN A 58 27.22 4.58 1.65
N GLY A 59 27.16 3.31 2.04
CA GLY A 59 26.53 2.86 3.29
C GLY A 59 25.00 2.73 3.24
N LYS A 60 24.36 3.06 2.11
CA LYS A 60 22.93 2.84 1.94
C LYS A 60 22.64 1.34 1.91
N VAL A 61 21.55 0.96 2.58
CA VAL A 61 21.07 -0.43 2.67
C VAL A 61 19.60 -0.48 2.28
N ILE A 62 19.24 -1.46 1.47
CA ILE A 62 17.84 -1.79 1.17
C ILE A 62 17.57 -3.21 1.66
N CYS A 63 16.64 -3.36 2.59
CA CYS A 63 16.23 -4.65 3.15
C CYS A 63 14.88 -5.07 2.57
N SER A 64 14.76 -6.29 2.08
CA SER A 64 13.54 -6.85 1.52
C SER A 64 13.32 -8.30 1.98
N GLY A 65 12.06 -8.78 1.94
CA GLY A 65 11.70 -10.14 2.36
C GLY A 65 11.17 -10.24 3.79
N ALA A 66 11.18 -9.14 4.57
CA ALA A 66 10.59 -9.12 5.90
C ALA A 66 9.06 -9.08 5.85
N SER A 67 8.41 -9.67 6.83
CA SER A 67 6.95 -9.60 7.03
C SER A 67 6.54 -8.67 8.17
N SER A 68 7.51 -8.10 8.89
CA SER A 68 7.27 -7.16 9.99
C SER A 68 8.42 -6.15 10.14
N GLU A 69 8.12 -4.99 10.71
CA GLU A 69 9.13 -3.96 11.02
C GLU A 69 10.16 -4.45 12.04
N LYS A 70 9.76 -5.35 12.95
CA LYS A 70 10.69 -6.01 13.89
C LYS A 70 11.77 -6.79 13.14
N GLN A 71 11.41 -7.53 12.09
CA GLN A 71 12.38 -8.27 11.27
C GLN A 71 13.33 -7.32 10.52
N ILE A 72 12.83 -6.17 9.99
CA ILE A 72 13.68 -5.14 9.37
C ILE A 72 14.74 -4.64 10.37
N ALA A 73 14.31 -4.24 11.57
CA ALA A 73 15.22 -3.75 12.60
C ALA A 73 16.25 -4.80 13.03
N GLN A 74 15.83 -6.06 13.18
CA GLN A 74 16.73 -7.18 13.48
C GLN A 74 17.74 -7.42 12.36
N ALA A 75 17.30 -7.41 11.10
CA ALA A 75 18.16 -7.61 9.94
C ALA A 75 19.24 -6.53 9.81
N ILE A 76 18.86 -5.25 9.91
CA ILE A 76 19.81 -4.13 9.83
C ILE A 76 20.82 -4.18 10.97
N ARG A 77 20.37 -4.49 12.20
CA ARG A 77 21.27 -4.65 13.35
C ARG A 77 22.25 -5.81 13.15
N LYS A 78 21.77 -6.95 12.65
CA LYS A 78 22.61 -8.11 12.36
C LYS A 78 23.63 -7.81 11.26
N ALA A 79 23.18 -7.18 10.17
CA ALA A 79 24.07 -6.77 9.08
C ALA A 79 25.14 -5.79 9.56
N SER A 80 24.78 -4.76 10.33
CA SER A 80 25.76 -3.79 10.87
C SER A 80 26.79 -4.45 11.77
N LYS A 81 26.39 -5.50 12.52
CA LYS A 81 27.32 -6.29 13.36
C LYS A 81 28.29 -7.09 12.50
N LEU A 82 27.80 -7.85 11.52
CA LEU A 82 28.61 -8.62 10.60
C LEU A 82 29.62 -7.74 9.84
N ILE A 83 29.17 -6.59 9.35
CA ILE A 83 30.02 -5.63 8.62
C ILE A 83 31.06 -5.04 9.56
N HIS A 84 30.71 -4.71 10.81
CA HIS A 84 31.65 -4.21 11.81
C HIS A 84 32.77 -5.20 12.14
N GLU A 85 32.53 -6.49 12.09
CA GLU A 85 33.57 -7.52 12.33
C GLU A 85 34.68 -7.43 11.30
N VAL A 86 34.37 -7.08 10.04
CA VAL A 86 35.33 -6.92 8.93
C VAL A 86 35.81 -5.48 8.80
N GLN A 87 34.93 -4.51 8.93
CA GLN A 87 35.19 -3.07 8.75
C GLN A 87 34.88 -2.32 10.05
N LYS A 88 35.87 -2.17 10.92
CA LYS A 88 35.70 -1.60 12.28
C LYS A 88 35.22 -0.15 12.30
N GLN A 89 35.37 0.62 11.21
CA GLN A 89 34.83 1.96 11.07
C GLN A 89 33.30 1.99 10.97
N VAL A 90 32.66 0.91 10.56
CA VAL A 90 31.19 0.80 10.52
C VAL A 90 30.66 0.54 11.92
N LYS A 91 29.88 1.48 12.46
CA LYS A 91 29.32 1.34 13.82
C LYS A 91 28.16 0.34 13.86
N VAL A 92 28.17 -0.53 14.87
CA VAL A 92 27.03 -1.41 15.13
C VAL A 92 25.80 -0.57 15.49
N GLN A 93 24.71 -0.76 14.76
CA GLN A 93 23.46 -0.02 14.94
C GLN A 93 22.70 -0.50 16.20
N LYS A 94 22.87 0.17 17.33
CA LYS A 94 22.10 -0.09 18.55
C LYS A 94 20.63 0.34 18.38
N THR A 95 20.44 1.58 17.89
CA THR A 95 19.14 2.10 17.45
C THR A 95 19.13 2.12 15.93
N VAL A 96 18.15 1.45 15.34
CA VAL A 96 18.06 1.32 13.88
C VAL A 96 17.07 2.34 13.34
N HIS A 97 17.55 3.21 12.43
CA HIS A 97 16.72 4.14 11.68
C HIS A 97 16.50 3.59 10.27
N TYR A 98 15.26 3.49 9.86
CA TYR A 98 14.90 3.04 8.52
C TYR A 98 13.61 3.69 8.05
N ASN A 99 13.39 3.71 6.75
CA ASN A 99 12.15 4.14 6.13
C ASN A 99 11.55 2.97 5.35
N VAL A 100 10.30 2.63 5.63
CA VAL A 100 9.56 1.67 4.80
C VAL A 100 9.27 2.35 3.46
N VAL A 101 9.77 1.77 2.37
CA VAL A 101 9.64 2.30 1.01
C VAL A 101 8.57 1.57 0.21
N ASN A 102 8.29 0.31 0.57
CA ASN A 102 7.21 -0.47 -0.02
C ASN A 102 6.70 -1.53 0.96
N LEU A 103 5.41 -1.78 0.92
CA LEU A 103 4.71 -2.80 1.68
C LEU A 103 3.82 -3.57 0.72
N VAL A 104 3.93 -4.91 0.75
CA VAL A 104 3.08 -5.81 -0.02
C VAL A 104 2.26 -6.66 0.94
N ALA A 105 0.97 -6.72 0.67
CA ALA A 105 0.04 -7.52 1.46
C ALA A 105 -0.89 -8.34 0.57
N THR A 106 -1.33 -9.47 1.07
CA THR A 106 -2.40 -10.27 0.49
C THR A 106 -3.69 -10.05 1.24
N ALA A 107 -4.81 -10.05 0.53
CA ALA A 107 -6.15 -9.97 1.09
C ALA A 107 -7.11 -10.87 0.29
N ASN A 108 -8.31 -11.11 0.81
CA ASN A 108 -9.33 -11.88 0.12
C ASN A 108 -10.70 -11.24 0.31
N LEU A 109 -11.43 -11.02 -0.78
CA LEU A 109 -12.81 -10.52 -0.79
C LEU A 109 -13.82 -11.60 -0.38
N ASN A 110 -13.37 -12.87 -0.33
CA ASN A 110 -14.20 -14.05 -0.03
C ASN A 110 -15.41 -14.21 -0.98
N GLN A 111 -15.20 -13.85 -2.25
CA GLN A 111 -16.17 -14.04 -3.32
C GLN A 111 -15.44 -14.18 -4.64
N ASN A 112 -16.03 -14.88 -5.59
CA ASN A 112 -15.52 -14.94 -6.94
C ASN A 112 -15.74 -13.61 -7.68
N LEU A 113 -14.77 -13.22 -8.49
CA LEU A 113 -14.80 -12.00 -9.30
C LEU A 113 -14.88 -12.36 -10.79
N ASP A 114 -15.78 -11.69 -11.50
CA ASP A 114 -15.71 -11.59 -12.96
C ASP A 114 -14.76 -10.45 -13.30
N LEU A 115 -13.51 -10.80 -13.67
CA LEU A 115 -12.46 -9.82 -13.96
C LEU A 115 -12.75 -9.02 -15.23
N PHE A 116 -13.40 -9.63 -16.21
CA PHE A 116 -13.81 -8.95 -17.43
C PHE A 116 -14.86 -7.88 -17.13
N GLN A 117 -15.93 -8.24 -16.42
CA GLN A 117 -16.96 -7.29 -16.00
C GLN A 117 -16.40 -6.21 -15.07
N THR A 118 -15.40 -6.55 -14.24
CA THR A 118 -14.73 -5.57 -13.37
C THR A 118 -13.96 -4.55 -14.18
N ALA A 119 -13.22 -4.97 -15.19
CA ALA A 119 -12.49 -4.09 -16.10
C ALA A 119 -13.42 -3.22 -16.96
N MET A 120 -14.56 -3.75 -17.40
CA MET A 120 -15.56 -2.97 -18.14
C MET A 120 -16.25 -1.88 -17.30
N LYS A 121 -16.33 -2.05 -15.98
CA LYS A 121 -17.01 -1.10 -15.06
C LYS A 121 -16.09 -0.05 -14.45
N LEU A 122 -14.79 -0.30 -14.43
CA LEU A 122 -13.81 0.52 -13.72
C LEU A 122 -12.68 0.93 -14.68
N ASP A 123 -12.59 2.23 -14.98
CA ASP A 123 -11.59 2.79 -15.92
C ASP A 123 -10.14 2.58 -15.48
N ASN A 124 -9.92 2.30 -14.19
CA ASN A 124 -8.60 2.10 -13.59
C ASN A 124 -8.24 0.61 -13.41
N VAL A 125 -8.91 -0.29 -14.13
CA VAL A 125 -8.65 -1.73 -14.15
C VAL A 125 -8.19 -2.16 -15.54
N GLU A 126 -7.01 -2.76 -15.60
CA GLU A 126 -6.44 -3.41 -16.79
C GLU A 126 -6.62 -4.92 -16.66
N TYR A 127 -7.16 -5.60 -17.69
CA TYR A 127 -7.30 -7.06 -17.71
C TYR A 127 -6.98 -7.60 -19.09
N GLU A 128 -5.82 -8.25 -19.18
CA GLU A 128 -5.30 -8.88 -20.41
C GLU A 128 -4.99 -10.34 -20.11
N PRO A 129 -5.98 -11.24 -20.17
CA PRO A 129 -5.85 -12.64 -19.74
C PRO A 129 -4.78 -13.42 -20.50
N GLU A 130 -4.47 -13.03 -21.74
CA GLU A 130 -3.40 -13.64 -22.55
C GLU A 130 -2.00 -13.34 -22.00
N GLN A 131 -1.82 -12.22 -21.31
CA GLN A 131 -0.53 -11.82 -20.73
C GLN A 131 -0.43 -12.17 -19.25
N PHE A 132 -1.53 -11.97 -18.50
CA PHE A 132 -1.55 -12.20 -17.07
C PHE A 132 -2.95 -12.63 -16.57
N PRO A 133 -3.05 -13.70 -15.77
CA PRO A 133 -4.34 -14.28 -15.35
C PRO A 133 -5.11 -13.46 -14.34
N GLY A 134 -4.58 -12.33 -13.87
CA GLY A 134 -5.22 -11.41 -12.94
C GLY A 134 -5.52 -10.05 -13.57
N ALA A 135 -6.41 -9.27 -12.96
CA ALA A 135 -6.63 -7.88 -13.35
C ALA A 135 -5.79 -6.94 -12.46
N ILE A 136 -5.32 -5.83 -13.03
CA ILE A 136 -4.51 -4.82 -12.34
C ILE A 136 -5.39 -3.62 -12.05
N LEU A 137 -5.72 -3.40 -10.78
CA LEU A 137 -6.44 -2.22 -10.31
C LEU A 137 -5.44 -1.19 -9.79
N ARG A 138 -5.46 0.03 -10.34
CA ARG A 138 -4.64 1.16 -9.89
C ARG A 138 -5.48 2.15 -9.10
N ILE A 139 -5.11 2.41 -7.85
CA ILE A 139 -5.75 3.40 -6.98
C ILE A 139 -4.86 4.65 -6.93
N ALA A 140 -5.45 5.82 -7.14
CA ALA A 140 -4.74 7.10 -7.14
C ALA A 140 -4.50 7.63 -5.71
N ASP A 141 -5.50 7.53 -4.83
CA ASP A 141 -5.41 7.96 -3.42
C ASP A 141 -6.00 6.91 -2.47
N PRO A 142 -5.15 6.25 -1.67
CA PRO A 142 -3.67 6.27 -1.71
C PRO A 142 -3.14 5.60 -2.98
N LYS A 143 -1.98 6.06 -3.48
CA LYS A 143 -1.36 5.48 -4.69
C LYS A 143 -0.91 4.04 -4.43
N LEU A 144 -1.70 3.10 -4.92
CA LEU A 144 -1.51 1.66 -4.74
C LEU A 144 -1.86 0.90 -6.02
N THR A 145 -1.23 -0.25 -6.18
CA THR A 145 -1.57 -1.21 -7.24
C THR A 145 -2.05 -2.50 -6.59
N LEU A 146 -3.18 -3.01 -7.07
CA LEU A 146 -3.73 -4.29 -6.64
C LEU A 146 -3.81 -5.26 -7.81
N LEU A 147 -3.33 -6.47 -7.60
CA LEU A 147 -3.58 -7.60 -8.49
C LEU A 147 -4.83 -8.32 -7.99
N LEU A 148 -5.82 -8.47 -8.84
CA LEU A 148 -7.10 -9.10 -8.54
C LEU A 148 -7.16 -10.46 -9.23
N PHE A 149 -7.61 -11.49 -8.54
CA PHE A 149 -7.76 -12.84 -9.08
C PHE A 149 -9.21 -13.29 -9.03
N LYS A 150 -9.59 -14.19 -9.95
CA LYS A 150 -10.96 -14.72 -10.08
C LYS A 150 -11.54 -15.26 -8.76
N ASN A 151 -10.70 -15.86 -7.92
CA ASN A 151 -11.12 -16.40 -6.61
C ASN A 151 -11.25 -15.35 -5.49
N GLY A 152 -11.21 -14.06 -5.82
CA GLY A 152 -11.30 -12.95 -4.88
C GLY A 152 -10.04 -12.65 -4.08
N LYS A 153 -8.95 -13.40 -4.28
CA LYS A 153 -7.65 -13.05 -3.72
C LYS A 153 -7.11 -11.79 -4.36
N MET A 154 -6.40 -10.99 -3.57
CA MET A 154 -5.76 -9.74 -3.99
C MET A 154 -4.35 -9.66 -3.45
N ILE A 155 -3.44 -9.07 -4.23
CA ILE A 155 -2.12 -8.63 -3.78
C ILE A 155 -2.08 -7.12 -3.89
N CYS A 156 -1.84 -6.43 -2.80
CA CYS A 156 -1.74 -4.97 -2.75
C CYS A 156 -0.29 -4.55 -2.53
N ALA A 157 0.22 -3.66 -3.36
CA ALA A 157 1.58 -3.13 -3.32
C ALA A 157 1.60 -1.60 -3.46
N GLY A 158 2.69 -0.95 -2.99
CA GLY A 158 2.91 0.50 -3.10
C GLY A 158 2.68 1.27 -1.81
N ALA A 159 2.11 0.66 -0.77
CA ALA A 159 1.95 1.32 0.52
C ALA A 159 3.31 1.52 1.21
N LYS A 160 3.47 2.68 1.86
CA LYS A 160 4.64 2.98 2.70
C LYS A 160 4.31 2.87 4.20
N ARG A 161 3.05 2.70 4.56
CA ARG A 161 2.54 2.56 5.94
C ARG A 161 1.30 1.68 5.92
N GLU A 162 1.10 0.95 6.99
CA GLU A 162 -0.06 0.06 7.14
C GLU A 162 -1.40 0.81 7.08
N SER A 163 -1.44 2.06 7.56
CA SER A 163 -2.64 2.92 7.46
C SER A 163 -3.05 3.19 6.01
N LEU A 164 -2.07 3.41 5.09
CA LEU A 164 -2.33 3.59 3.66
C LEU A 164 -2.80 2.28 3.01
N LEU A 165 -2.21 1.15 3.41
CA LEU A 165 -2.67 -0.16 2.97
C LEU A 165 -4.14 -0.39 3.35
N LYS A 166 -4.50 -0.15 4.62
CA LYS A 166 -5.90 -0.29 5.12
C LYS A 166 -6.86 0.61 4.34
N LYS A 167 -6.48 1.89 4.11
CA LYS A 167 -7.27 2.83 3.30
C LYS A 167 -7.46 2.30 1.88
N GLY A 168 -6.40 1.85 1.23
CA GLY A 168 -6.45 1.35 -0.15
C GLY A 168 -7.27 0.07 -0.29
N LEU A 169 -7.12 -0.89 0.61
CA LEU A 169 -7.94 -2.11 0.61
C LEU A 169 -9.43 -1.81 0.81
N LYS A 170 -9.76 -0.81 1.63
CA LYS A 170 -11.14 -0.35 1.80
C LYS A 170 -11.68 0.25 0.51
N VAL A 171 -10.93 1.16 -0.14
CA VAL A 171 -11.29 1.77 -1.43
C VAL A 171 -11.48 0.69 -2.49
N ALA A 172 -10.53 -0.26 -2.61
CA ALA A 172 -10.63 -1.37 -3.56
C ALA A 172 -11.89 -2.20 -3.34
N SER A 173 -12.18 -2.57 -2.09
CA SER A 173 -13.40 -3.32 -1.75
C SER A 173 -14.68 -2.56 -2.11
N GLU A 174 -14.72 -1.25 -1.87
CA GLU A 174 -15.88 -0.40 -2.21
C GLU A 174 -16.07 -0.25 -3.73
N LEU A 175 -14.96 -0.17 -4.49
CA LEU A 175 -15.01 -0.10 -5.96
C LEU A 175 -15.49 -1.42 -6.57
N ILE A 176 -14.94 -2.55 -6.12
CA ILE A 176 -15.20 -3.86 -6.71
C ILE A 176 -16.59 -4.39 -6.32
N ILE A 177 -16.95 -4.30 -5.03
CA ILE A 177 -18.21 -4.87 -4.51
C ILE A 177 -19.36 -3.87 -4.60
N GLY A 178 -19.06 -2.58 -4.76
CA GLY A 178 -19.98 -1.46 -4.62
C GLY A 178 -20.13 -1.02 -3.16
N LYS A 179 -20.44 0.25 -2.94
CA LYS A 179 -20.76 0.76 -1.60
C LYS A 179 -22.00 0.05 -1.10
N LYS A 180 -21.93 -0.76 -0.05
CA LYS A 180 -23.12 -1.21 0.68
C LYS A 180 -23.91 0.04 1.05
N LYS A 181 -25.06 0.31 0.39
CA LYS A 181 -26.00 1.32 0.85
C LYS A 181 -26.28 1.02 2.31
N LYS A 182 -25.92 1.92 3.22
CA LYS A 182 -26.50 1.91 4.58
C LYS A 182 -28.00 1.93 4.38
N LYS A 183 -28.69 0.86 4.76
CA LYS A 183 -30.14 0.90 4.95
C LYS A 183 -30.37 1.94 6.05
N THR A 184 -30.69 3.16 5.67
CA THR A 184 -31.40 4.09 6.54
C THR A 184 -32.76 3.47 6.71
N SER A 185 -33.07 2.97 7.90
CA SER A 185 -34.36 2.59 8.34
C SER A 185 -35.29 3.82 8.20
N SER A 186 -36.12 3.82 7.16
CA SER A 186 -37.28 4.70 7.07
C SER A 186 -38.39 4.14 7.96
N ALA A 187 -38.32 4.49 9.23
CA ALA A 187 -39.44 4.40 10.15
C ALA A 187 -39.47 5.71 10.91
N ASP A 188 -40.26 6.66 10.41
CA ASP A 188 -40.95 7.71 11.14
C ASP A 188 -41.33 8.84 10.17
N LYS A 189 -42.46 8.67 9.50
CA LYS A 189 -43.34 9.74 9.05
C LYS A 189 -44.70 9.14 8.70
N ALA A 190 -45.44 8.85 9.75
CA ALA A 190 -46.89 8.75 9.66
C ALA A 190 -47.45 9.31 10.96
N LYS A 191 -47.79 10.60 10.94
CA LYS A 191 -48.85 11.27 11.69
C LYS A 191 -48.63 12.76 11.58
N GLU A 192 -49.40 13.39 10.72
CA GLU A 192 -50.24 14.50 11.09
C GLU A 192 -50.96 15.00 9.83
N LYS A 193 -52.18 14.53 9.68
CA LYS A 193 -53.20 15.19 8.87
C LYS A 193 -54.22 15.78 9.87
N ALA A 194 -54.49 17.04 9.76
CA ALA A 194 -55.85 17.60 9.82
C ALA A 194 -55.78 19.06 10.26
N GLY A 195 -56.52 19.92 9.56
CA GLY A 195 -56.98 21.17 10.10
C GLY A 195 -56.97 22.35 9.13
N THR A 196 -58.02 22.42 8.29
CA THR A 196 -58.90 23.58 7.98
C THR A 196 -58.35 24.84 7.29
N SER A 197 -58.84 25.04 6.03
CA SER A 197 -59.71 26.11 5.52
C SER A 197 -59.29 27.58 5.83
N GLU A 198 -59.15 28.45 4.89
CA GLU A 198 -60.10 29.24 4.13
C GLU A 198 -59.40 30.36 3.32
N LYS A 199 -59.92 30.60 2.13
CA LYS A 199 -59.70 31.74 1.23
C LYS A 199 -60.42 33.03 1.76
N PRO A 200 -60.40 34.25 1.15
CA PRO A 200 -59.84 34.68 -0.15
C PRO A 200 -59.32 36.16 -0.23
N ALA A 201 -58.74 36.47 -1.43
CA ALA A 201 -58.84 37.66 -2.29
C ALA A 201 -58.55 39.10 -1.81
N LYS A 202 -57.77 39.81 -2.59
CA LYS A 202 -58.00 41.01 -3.46
C LYS A 202 -56.70 41.72 -3.73
N THR A 203 -56.30 41.77 -4.99
CA THR A 203 -56.40 42.80 -6.04
C THR A 203 -55.81 44.17 -5.73
N ARG A 204 -54.96 44.60 -6.65
CA ARG A 204 -54.67 45.91 -7.28
C ARG A 204 -53.18 46.27 -7.21
N GLU A 205 -52.52 46.30 -8.33
CA GLU A 205 -52.49 47.22 -9.46
C GLU A 205 -51.58 48.45 -9.28
N LYS A 206 -50.72 48.58 -10.30
CA LYS A 206 -50.12 49.81 -10.89
C LYS A 206 -48.97 50.48 -10.13
N THR A 207 -47.95 51.01 -10.74
CA THR A 207 -47.52 51.50 -12.06
C THR A 207 -46.06 51.83 -11.94
N ALA A 208 -45.21 51.47 -12.89
CA ALA A 208 -44.59 52.32 -13.92
C ALA A 208 -43.77 53.51 -13.38
N GLU A 209 -42.53 53.66 -13.70
CA GLU A 209 -41.91 54.48 -14.70
C GLU A 209 -40.44 54.80 -14.38
N LYS A 210 -39.66 54.54 -15.39
CA LYS A 210 -38.60 55.38 -16.04
C LYS A 210 -37.32 55.76 -15.30
N SER A 211 -36.34 55.35 -16.07
CA SER A 211 -34.96 55.88 -16.20
C SER A 211 -34.84 57.43 -16.26
N PRO A 212 -33.67 57.99 -16.17
CA PRO A 212 -32.61 57.82 -17.18
C PRO A 212 -31.34 57.13 -16.64
#